data_b3a1fc5f2b43d8f5a5348683f313b323
#
_entry.id   b3a1fc5f2b43d8f5a5348683f313b323
#
_cell.length_a   1.000
_cell.length_b   1.000
_cell.length_c   1.000
_cell.angle_alpha   90.00
_cell.angle_beta   90.00
_cell.angle_gamma   90.00
#
_symmetry.space_group_name_H-M   'P 1'
#
loop_
_entity.id
_entity.type
_entity.pdbx_description
1 polymer ?
#
loop_
_entity_poly.entity_id
_entity_poly.type
_entity_poly.pdbx_seq_one_letter_code
_entity_poly.pdbx_strand_id
1 'polypeptide(L)'
;MNNNGFSNDLLAGKTVVITGAGRGIGLAIATTMKECGAKVIAHSGRSGTANSLVDITDSVFEADMTDENSVRAFIEFVKAETSTIDVLINNAGTMLGRFPADELTSEQYQNLVNLNQTSVVQITRALIPSLRQSSSASIINTVSISATTGGSPGSSIYSATKAFVSTYTKALARELAPDNIRANAVSPGTITTDFHKRYSSEEKLEATRLSIPLQRLGLPEDCAPAYVFLSSEKLSGYITGQVLEINGGQLIA
;
A
#
# COMPACT_ATOMS: atom_id res chain seq x y z
N MET A 1 16.70 -3.63 -19.85
CA MET A 1 16.39 -3.20 -18.48
C MET A 1 15.48 -2.00 -18.55
N ASN A 2 14.41 -1.99 -17.82
CA ASN A 2 13.55 -0.81 -17.68
C ASN A 2 14.29 0.32 -16.95
N ASN A 3 13.80 1.56 -17.05
CA ASN A 3 14.33 2.70 -16.30
C ASN A 3 14.27 2.54 -14.77
N ASN A 4 13.53 1.51 -14.28
CA ASN A 4 13.39 1.18 -12.85
C ASN A 4 14.48 0.25 -12.29
N GLY A 5 15.45 -0.19 -13.13
CA GLY A 5 16.58 -1.05 -12.73
C GLY A 5 16.29 -2.54 -12.60
N PHE A 6 15.05 -2.99 -12.86
CA PHE A 6 14.68 -4.41 -12.82
C PHE A 6 14.60 -5.01 -14.23
N SER A 7 14.66 -6.35 -14.31
CA SER A 7 14.38 -7.07 -15.55
C SER A 7 12.87 -7.02 -15.87
N ASN A 8 12.53 -6.91 -17.15
CA ASN A 8 11.15 -6.83 -17.63
C ASN A 8 10.35 -8.13 -17.40
N ASP A 9 11.02 -9.20 -17.06
CA ASP A 9 10.45 -10.54 -16.79
C ASP A 9 10.56 -10.97 -15.32
N LEU A 10 11.02 -10.09 -14.43
CA LEU A 10 11.24 -10.42 -13.01
C LEU A 10 9.98 -10.98 -12.33
N LEU A 11 8.80 -10.48 -12.71
CA LEU A 11 7.50 -10.90 -12.21
C LEU A 11 6.63 -11.55 -13.30
N ALA A 12 7.25 -12.05 -14.37
CA ALA A 12 6.52 -12.71 -15.45
C ALA A 12 5.71 -13.90 -14.91
N GLY A 13 4.43 -13.98 -15.32
CA GLY A 13 3.50 -15.01 -14.86
C GLY A 13 2.93 -14.80 -13.46
N LYS A 14 3.31 -13.72 -12.76
CA LYS A 14 2.78 -13.37 -11.42
C LYS A 14 1.51 -12.52 -11.52
N THR A 15 0.51 -12.86 -10.72
CA THR A 15 -0.72 -12.05 -10.54
C THR A 15 -0.58 -11.20 -9.29
N VAL A 16 -0.71 -9.88 -9.45
CA VAL A 16 -0.56 -8.88 -8.41
C VAL A 16 -1.87 -8.12 -8.21
N VAL A 17 -2.42 -8.15 -7.01
CA VAL A 17 -3.60 -7.37 -6.62
C VAL A 17 -3.14 -6.13 -5.86
N ILE A 18 -3.59 -4.94 -6.30
CA ILE A 18 -3.16 -3.66 -5.72
C ILE A 18 -4.36 -2.81 -5.33
N THR A 19 -4.49 -2.47 -4.04
CA THR A 19 -5.51 -1.51 -3.60
C THR A 19 -4.98 -0.07 -3.69
N GLY A 20 -5.84 0.88 -4.10
CA GLY A 20 -5.47 2.28 -4.24
C GLY A 20 -4.48 2.56 -5.37
N ALA A 21 -4.57 1.82 -6.47
CA ALA A 21 -3.65 1.89 -7.61
C ALA A 21 -3.84 3.12 -8.51
N GLY A 22 -4.97 3.84 -8.40
CA GLY A 22 -5.33 4.89 -9.38
C GLY A 22 -4.51 6.18 -9.32
N ARG A 23 -3.59 6.35 -8.37
CA ARG A 23 -2.75 7.56 -8.23
C ARG A 23 -1.59 7.38 -7.24
N GLY A 24 -0.67 8.36 -7.23
CA GLY A 24 0.42 8.46 -6.27
C GLY A 24 1.23 7.18 -6.18
N ILE A 25 1.56 6.73 -4.96
CA ILE A 25 2.38 5.54 -4.74
C ILE A 25 1.76 4.30 -5.40
N GLY A 26 0.43 4.12 -5.28
CA GLY A 26 -0.25 2.95 -5.86
C GLY A 26 -0.14 2.90 -7.39
N LEU A 27 -0.21 4.04 -8.07
CA LEU A 27 -0.04 4.12 -9.53
C LEU A 27 1.40 3.79 -9.93
N ALA A 28 2.39 4.36 -9.24
CA ALA A 28 3.80 4.03 -9.48
C ALA A 28 4.09 2.53 -9.26
N ILE A 29 3.49 1.92 -8.22
CA ILE A 29 3.57 0.47 -7.99
C ILE A 29 2.98 -0.28 -9.17
N ALA A 30 1.74 0.02 -9.59
CA ALA A 30 1.05 -0.68 -10.67
C ALA A 30 1.83 -0.61 -11.98
N THR A 31 2.34 0.59 -12.33
CA THR A 31 3.20 0.81 -13.51
C THR A 31 4.45 -0.06 -13.44
N THR A 32 5.19 0.00 -12.32
CA THR A 32 6.45 -0.74 -12.20
C THR A 32 6.23 -2.25 -12.19
N MET A 33 5.15 -2.75 -11.54
CA MET A 33 4.79 -4.18 -11.58
C MET A 33 4.49 -4.66 -13.00
N LYS A 34 3.73 -3.87 -13.77
CA LYS A 34 3.45 -4.15 -15.19
C LYS A 34 4.73 -4.18 -16.01
N GLU A 35 5.62 -3.21 -15.83
CA GLU A 35 6.92 -3.15 -16.50
C GLU A 35 7.82 -4.34 -16.18
N CYS A 36 7.66 -4.94 -14.99
CA CYS A 36 8.35 -6.18 -14.59
C CYS A 36 7.64 -7.46 -15.06
N GLY A 37 6.58 -7.36 -15.87
CA GLY A 37 5.89 -8.49 -16.50
C GLY A 37 4.74 -9.10 -15.69
N ALA A 38 4.29 -8.46 -14.60
CA ALA A 38 3.16 -8.93 -13.80
C ALA A 38 1.81 -8.69 -14.49
N LYS A 39 0.84 -9.60 -14.25
CA LYS A 39 -0.59 -9.32 -14.44
C LYS A 39 -1.09 -8.52 -13.24
N VAL A 40 -1.58 -7.31 -13.48
CA VAL A 40 -2.08 -6.41 -12.42
C VAL A 40 -3.60 -6.48 -12.35
N ILE A 41 -4.15 -6.66 -11.15
CA ILE A 41 -5.57 -6.46 -10.81
C ILE A 41 -5.62 -5.27 -9.87
N ALA A 42 -6.29 -4.20 -10.28
CA ALA A 42 -6.19 -2.90 -9.63
C ALA A 42 -7.52 -2.45 -9.01
N HIS A 43 -7.46 -1.90 -7.80
CA HIS A 43 -8.54 -1.13 -7.22
C HIS A 43 -8.24 0.37 -7.33
N SER A 44 -9.24 1.14 -7.73
CA SER A 44 -9.27 2.59 -7.73
C SER A 44 -10.32 3.10 -6.74
N GLY A 45 -9.95 4.04 -5.88
CA GLY A 45 -10.82 4.52 -4.78
C GLY A 45 -11.64 5.77 -5.10
N ARG A 46 -11.56 6.30 -6.34
CA ARG A 46 -12.29 7.50 -6.76
C ARG A 46 -12.73 7.40 -8.19
N SER A 47 -13.95 7.86 -8.44
CA SER A 47 -14.45 8.02 -9.79
C SER A 47 -13.47 8.82 -10.65
N GLY A 48 -13.17 8.29 -11.84
CA GLY A 48 -12.24 8.87 -12.82
C GLY A 48 -10.75 8.58 -12.57
N THR A 49 -10.33 8.02 -11.42
CA THR A 49 -8.92 7.65 -11.24
C THR A 49 -8.59 6.28 -11.86
N ALA A 50 -9.58 5.52 -12.29
CA ALA A 50 -9.38 4.32 -13.11
C ALA A 50 -8.76 4.63 -14.48
N ASN A 51 -9.00 5.83 -15.03
CA ASN A 51 -8.46 6.25 -16.32
C ASN A 51 -6.92 6.25 -16.37
N SER A 52 -6.25 6.45 -15.23
CA SER A 52 -4.79 6.37 -15.15
C SER A 52 -4.23 4.95 -15.26
N LEU A 53 -5.09 3.94 -15.21
CA LEU A 53 -4.72 2.52 -15.23
C LEU A 53 -4.95 1.86 -16.59
N VAL A 54 -5.53 2.57 -17.57
CA VAL A 54 -5.93 2.01 -18.87
C VAL A 54 -4.77 1.37 -19.65
N ASP A 55 -3.57 1.95 -19.58
CA ASP A 55 -2.37 1.40 -20.23
C ASP A 55 -1.66 0.34 -19.38
N ILE A 56 -2.13 0.11 -18.16
CA ILE A 56 -1.51 -0.83 -17.20
C ILE A 56 -2.27 -2.14 -17.16
N THR A 57 -3.60 -2.09 -17.06
CA THR A 57 -4.44 -3.27 -16.91
C THR A 57 -5.89 -2.98 -17.29
N ASP A 58 -6.57 -4.01 -17.85
CA ASP A 58 -8.03 -4.00 -18.07
C ASP A 58 -8.81 -4.43 -16.82
N SER A 59 -8.16 -5.07 -15.84
CA SER A 59 -8.77 -5.56 -14.60
C SER A 59 -8.77 -4.47 -13.54
N VAL A 60 -9.69 -3.51 -13.65
CA VAL A 60 -9.85 -2.37 -12.72
C VAL A 60 -11.22 -2.37 -12.09
N PHE A 61 -11.29 -2.18 -10.77
CA PHE A 61 -12.53 -2.02 -10.02
C PHE A 61 -12.51 -0.74 -9.19
N GLU A 62 -13.54 0.10 -9.36
CA GLU A 62 -13.73 1.29 -8.52
C GLU A 62 -14.58 0.94 -7.28
N ALA A 63 -14.05 1.21 -6.09
CA ALA A 63 -14.73 0.97 -4.83
C ALA A 63 -14.39 2.03 -3.77
N ASP A 64 -15.32 2.31 -2.88
CA ASP A 64 -15.04 3.07 -1.67
C ASP A 64 -14.63 2.12 -0.54
N MET A 65 -13.37 2.16 -0.13
CA MET A 65 -12.85 1.31 0.94
C MET A 65 -13.30 1.73 2.35
N THR A 66 -14.07 2.81 2.50
CA THR A 66 -14.77 3.14 3.76
C THR A 66 -16.08 2.35 3.91
N ASP A 67 -16.65 1.86 2.80
CA ASP A 67 -17.89 1.09 2.76
C ASP A 67 -17.63 -0.42 2.66
N GLU A 68 -18.17 -1.17 3.60
CA GLU A 68 -17.98 -2.62 3.70
C GLU A 68 -18.56 -3.38 2.50
N ASN A 69 -19.69 -2.92 1.92
CA ASN A 69 -20.27 -3.55 0.74
C ASN A 69 -19.39 -3.36 -0.50
N SER A 70 -18.81 -2.17 -0.64
CA SER A 70 -17.85 -1.87 -1.71
C SER A 70 -16.58 -2.74 -1.59
N VAL A 71 -16.06 -2.91 -0.37
CA VAL A 71 -14.92 -3.83 -0.10
C VAL A 71 -15.28 -5.25 -0.49
N ARG A 72 -16.49 -5.73 -0.12
CA ARG A 72 -16.97 -7.08 -0.48
C ARG A 72 -17.09 -7.24 -2.00
N ALA A 73 -17.65 -6.25 -2.69
CA ALA A 73 -17.76 -6.28 -4.15
C ALA A 73 -16.39 -6.34 -4.83
N PHE A 74 -15.40 -5.59 -4.34
CA PHE A 74 -14.03 -5.68 -4.83
C PHE A 74 -13.42 -7.08 -4.61
N ILE A 75 -13.63 -7.69 -3.44
CA ILE A 75 -13.15 -9.05 -3.16
C ILE A 75 -13.73 -10.05 -4.14
N GLU A 76 -15.03 -10.00 -4.40
CA GLU A 76 -15.70 -10.90 -5.36
C GLU A 76 -15.22 -10.65 -6.79
N PHE A 77 -14.98 -9.40 -7.17
CA PHE A 77 -14.35 -9.08 -8.46
C PHE A 77 -12.98 -9.76 -8.59
N VAL A 78 -12.10 -9.62 -7.59
CA VAL A 78 -10.76 -10.26 -7.62
C VAL A 78 -10.86 -11.77 -7.76
N LYS A 79 -11.77 -12.42 -7.02
CA LYS A 79 -11.98 -13.86 -7.09
C LYS A 79 -12.51 -14.34 -8.45
N ALA A 80 -13.29 -13.50 -9.13
CA ALA A 80 -13.76 -13.78 -10.49
C ALA A 80 -12.62 -13.67 -11.53
N GLU A 81 -11.67 -12.74 -11.32
CA GLU A 81 -10.53 -12.50 -12.21
C GLU A 81 -9.44 -13.57 -12.12
N THR A 82 -9.29 -14.22 -10.94
CA THR A 82 -8.22 -15.19 -10.72
C THR A 82 -8.48 -16.11 -9.52
N SER A 83 -8.09 -17.37 -9.64
CA SER A 83 -8.04 -18.31 -8.51
C SER A 83 -6.71 -18.24 -7.74
N THR A 84 -5.64 -17.70 -8.35
CA THR A 84 -4.29 -17.66 -7.79
C THR A 84 -3.80 -16.22 -7.72
N ILE A 85 -3.33 -15.81 -6.55
CA ILE A 85 -2.72 -14.51 -6.31
C ILE A 85 -1.29 -14.73 -5.81
N ASP A 86 -0.31 -14.15 -6.51
CA ASP A 86 1.09 -14.22 -6.09
C ASP A 86 1.45 -13.06 -5.16
N VAL A 87 0.86 -11.88 -5.37
CA VAL A 87 1.15 -10.71 -4.55
C VAL A 87 -0.13 -9.95 -4.23
N LEU A 88 -0.34 -9.66 -2.94
CA LEU A 88 -1.38 -8.76 -2.46
C LEU A 88 -0.72 -7.50 -1.89
N ILE A 89 -1.03 -6.34 -2.47
CA ILE A 89 -0.55 -5.04 -2.02
C ILE A 89 -1.71 -4.22 -1.44
N ASN A 90 -1.76 -4.12 -0.12
CA ASN A 90 -2.70 -3.27 0.60
C ASN A 90 -2.11 -1.86 0.69
N ASN A 91 -2.36 -1.03 -0.33
CA ASN A 91 -1.84 0.33 -0.39
C ASN A 91 -2.92 1.40 -0.16
N ALA A 92 -4.20 1.10 -0.41
CA ALA A 92 -5.28 2.05 -0.16
C ALA A 92 -5.25 2.59 1.28
N GLY A 93 -5.31 3.91 1.42
CA GLY A 93 -5.30 4.57 2.71
C GLY A 93 -5.05 6.07 2.61
N THR A 94 -5.67 6.82 3.52
CA THR A 94 -5.45 8.28 3.65
C THR A 94 -5.93 8.78 5.02
N MET A 95 -5.57 10.03 5.35
CA MET A 95 -6.00 10.69 6.59
C MET A 95 -7.49 11.12 6.60
N LEU A 96 -8.15 11.18 5.45
CA LEU A 96 -9.48 11.78 5.21
C LEU A 96 -9.61 13.26 5.64
N GLY A 97 -8.89 13.70 6.63
CA GLY A 97 -8.82 15.05 7.17
C GLY A 97 -7.79 15.16 8.29
N ARG A 98 -7.62 16.36 8.83
CA ARG A 98 -6.94 16.58 10.10
C ARG A 98 -8.00 16.85 11.15
N PHE A 99 -8.06 15.98 12.15
CA PHE A 99 -9.06 16.03 13.21
C PHE A 99 -8.35 16.16 14.55
N PRO A 100 -8.40 17.33 15.22
CA PRO A 100 -7.94 17.48 16.59
C PRO A 100 -8.59 16.42 17.50
N ALA A 101 -7.87 15.97 18.52
CA ALA A 101 -8.32 14.83 19.32
C ALA A 101 -9.64 15.10 20.08
N ASP A 102 -9.89 16.34 20.44
CA ASP A 102 -11.10 16.82 21.13
C ASP A 102 -12.26 17.17 20.18
N GLU A 103 -11.99 17.29 18.87
CA GLU A 103 -13.00 17.58 17.84
C GLU A 103 -13.36 16.37 16.95
N LEU A 104 -12.67 15.25 17.15
CA LEU A 104 -12.88 14.03 16.35
C LEU A 104 -14.27 13.45 16.60
N THR A 105 -15.08 13.38 15.54
CA THR A 105 -16.41 12.75 15.62
C THR A 105 -16.32 11.21 15.50
N SER A 106 -17.35 10.52 15.98
CA SER A 106 -17.45 9.05 15.84
C SER A 106 -17.46 8.61 14.36
N GLU A 107 -18.09 9.39 13.48
CA GLU A 107 -18.14 9.12 12.04
C GLU A 107 -16.74 9.24 11.40
N GLN A 108 -16.01 10.30 11.69
CA GLN A 108 -14.64 10.50 11.21
C GLN A 108 -13.70 9.38 11.70
N TYR A 109 -13.82 9.01 12.97
CA TYR A 109 -13.09 7.87 13.53
C TYR A 109 -13.40 6.59 12.78
N GLN A 110 -14.69 6.26 12.60
CA GLN A 110 -15.11 5.02 11.94
C GLN A 110 -14.64 4.97 10.47
N ASN A 111 -14.76 6.08 9.73
CA ASN A 111 -14.30 6.17 8.35
C ASN A 111 -12.79 5.97 8.23
N LEU A 112 -11.99 6.53 9.15
CA LEU A 112 -10.54 6.31 9.20
C LEU A 112 -10.19 4.85 9.48
N VAL A 113 -10.87 4.22 10.44
CA VAL A 113 -10.67 2.82 10.78
C VAL A 113 -11.10 1.92 9.63
N ASN A 114 -12.26 2.17 9.03
CA ASN A 114 -12.76 1.38 7.91
C ASN A 114 -11.77 1.39 6.74
N LEU A 115 -11.33 2.58 6.33
CA LEU A 115 -10.41 2.74 5.20
C LEU A 115 -9.04 2.13 5.44
N ASN A 116 -8.41 2.45 6.59
CA ASN A 116 -6.98 2.17 6.79
C ASN A 116 -6.71 0.86 7.53
N GLN A 117 -7.72 0.26 8.16
CA GLN A 117 -7.58 -0.93 9.01
C GLN A 117 -8.55 -2.04 8.60
N THR A 118 -9.88 -1.80 8.66
CA THR A 118 -10.90 -2.83 8.42
C THR A 118 -10.81 -3.38 6.99
N SER A 119 -10.66 -2.52 5.98
CA SER A 119 -10.53 -2.94 4.58
C SER A 119 -9.29 -3.83 4.37
N VAL A 120 -8.15 -3.48 4.98
CA VAL A 120 -6.92 -4.29 4.91
C VAL A 120 -7.14 -5.69 5.47
N VAL A 121 -7.79 -5.79 6.64
CA VAL A 121 -8.09 -7.08 7.30
C VAL A 121 -9.07 -7.89 6.46
N GLN A 122 -10.16 -7.28 5.98
CA GLN A 122 -11.20 -7.98 5.21
C GLN A 122 -10.67 -8.51 3.88
N ILE A 123 -9.93 -7.69 3.12
CA ILE A 123 -9.34 -8.07 1.83
C ILE A 123 -8.31 -9.18 2.05
N THR A 124 -7.38 -9.00 2.98
CA THR A 124 -6.35 -10.00 3.27
C THR A 124 -6.97 -11.34 3.64
N ARG A 125 -7.87 -11.35 4.63
CA ARG A 125 -8.54 -12.58 5.07
C ARG A 125 -9.27 -13.30 3.94
N ALA A 126 -9.99 -12.56 3.10
CA ALA A 126 -10.79 -13.14 2.02
C ALA A 126 -9.94 -13.69 0.87
N LEU A 127 -8.71 -13.18 0.67
CA LEU A 127 -7.81 -13.56 -0.41
C LEU A 127 -6.71 -14.54 0.01
N ILE A 128 -6.54 -14.87 1.30
CA ILE A 128 -5.60 -15.92 1.76
C ILE A 128 -5.80 -17.25 1.02
N PRO A 129 -7.02 -17.76 0.77
CA PRO A 129 -7.18 -18.98 0.00
C PRO A 129 -6.57 -18.93 -1.40
N SER A 130 -6.66 -17.78 -2.08
CA SER A 130 -6.06 -17.58 -3.41
C SER A 130 -4.54 -17.39 -3.34
N LEU A 131 -4.02 -16.78 -2.26
CA LEU A 131 -2.58 -16.67 -2.00
C LEU A 131 -1.96 -18.06 -1.74
N ARG A 132 -2.66 -18.97 -1.08
CA ARG A 132 -2.24 -20.37 -0.85
C ARG A 132 -2.12 -21.19 -2.13
N GLN A 133 -2.71 -20.76 -3.25
CA GLN A 133 -2.56 -21.43 -4.55
C GLN A 133 -1.24 -21.07 -5.25
N SER A 134 -0.57 -20.00 -4.82
CA SER A 134 0.77 -19.64 -5.32
C SER A 134 1.84 -20.51 -4.65
N SER A 135 2.86 -20.86 -5.41
CA SER A 135 4.04 -21.56 -4.86
C SER A 135 4.88 -20.68 -3.92
N SER A 136 4.75 -19.35 -4.04
CA SER A 136 5.47 -18.37 -3.23
C SER A 136 4.72 -17.04 -3.26
N ALA A 137 3.85 -16.82 -2.29
CA ALA A 137 3.07 -15.59 -2.23
C ALA A 137 3.70 -14.52 -1.32
N SER A 138 3.32 -13.27 -1.58
CA SER A 138 3.75 -12.12 -0.77
C SER A 138 2.59 -11.19 -0.47
N ILE A 139 2.42 -10.81 0.79
CA ILE A 139 1.54 -9.73 1.23
C ILE A 139 2.42 -8.52 1.55
N ILE A 140 2.10 -7.36 0.97
CA ILE A 140 2.84 -6.12 1.22
C ILE A 140 1.86 -5.04 1.65
N ASN A 141 2.01 -4.57 2.88
CA ASN A 141 1.15 -3.54 3.44
C ASN A 141 1.83 -2.17 3.39
N THR A 142 1.12 -1.14 2.98
CA THR A 142 1.61 0.25 3.06
C THR A 142 1.28 0.83 4.43
N VAL A 143 2.31 1.04 5.23
CA VAL A 143 2.23 1.73 6.51
C VAL A 143 2.65 3.20 6.37
N SER A 144 3.34 3.79 7.31
CA SER A 144 3.83 5.18 7.28
C SER A 144 4.82 5.38 8.42
N ILE A 145 5.76 6.29 8.27
CA ILE A 145 6.58 6.74 9.41
C ILE A 145 5.72 7.23 10.59
N SER A 146 4.51 7.71 10.32
CA SER A 146 3.57 8.15 11.36
C SER A 146 3.14 7.02 12.30
N ALA A 147 3.24 5.76 11.87
CA ALA A 147 3.01 4.59 12.73
C ALA A 147 3.96 4.54 13.94
N THR A 148 5.17 5.05 13.76
CA THR A 148 6.21 5.09 14.80
C THR A 148 6.29 6.45 15.47
N THR A 149 6.19 7.55 14.70
CA THR A 149 6.35 8.92 15.22
C THR A 149 5.08 9.50 15.84
N GLY A 150 3.91 8.88 15.64
CA GLY A 150 2.60 9.44 15.99
C GLY A 150 2.11 10.48 14.98
N GLY A 151 2.93 10.87 14.00
CA GLY A 151 2.58 11.83 12.97
C GLY A 151 2.57 13.27 13.45
N SER A 152 1.69 14.10 12.90
CA SER A 152 1.56 15.52 13.26
C SER A 152 0.14 15.82 13.79
N PRO A 153 -0.08 16.99 14.44
CA PRO A 153 -1.39 17.32 15.00
C PRO A 153 -2.56 17.06 14.06
N GLY A 154 -3.62 16.47 14.58
CA GLY A 154 -4.80 16.04 13.83
C GLY A 154 -4.65 14.73 13.02
N SER A 155 -3.57 13.97 13.20
CA SER A 155 -3.37 12.68 12.52
C SER A 155 -3.36 11.47 13.47
N SER A 156 -3.78 11.62 14.71
CA SER A 156 -3.68 10.58 15.75
C SER A 156 -4.28 9.25 15.33
N ILE A 157 -5.52 9.26 14.84
CA ILE A 157 -6.21 8.01 14.43
C ILE A 157 -5.58 7.42 13.17
N TYR A 158 -5.22 8.24 12.18
CA TYR A 158 -4.48 7.73 11.01
C TYR A 158 -3.18 7.03 11.43
N SER A 159 -2.39 7.67 12.30
CA SER A 159 -1.14 7.10 12.81
C SER A 159 -1.37 5.78 13.55
N ALA A 160 -2.42 5.74 14.40
CA ALA A 160 -2.81 4.53 15.12
C ALA A 160 -3.24 3.40 14.18
N THR A 161 -4.01 3.70 13.10
CA THR A 161 -4.37 2.67 12.11
C THR A 161 -3.14 2.14 11.36
N LYS A 162 -2.16 2.98 11.06
CA LYS A 162 -0.91 2.54 10.41
C LYS A 162 -0.01 1.72 11.37
N ALA A 163 -0.01 2.04 12.66
CA ALA A 163 0.64 1.21 13.69
C ALA A 163 -0.03 -0.17 13.83
N PHE A 164 -1.38 -0.21 13.80
CA PHE A 164 -2.12 -1.47 13.74
C PHE A 164 -1.68 -2.32 12.55
N VAL A 165 -1.64 -1.76 11.34
CA VAL A 165 -1.25 -2.49 10.12
C VAL A 165 0.19 -2.98 10.22
N SER A 166 1.10 -2.20 10.83
CA SER A 166 2.49 -2.61 11.08
C SER A 166 2.55 -3.87 11.96
N THR A 167 1.82 -3.88 13.07
CA THR A 167 1.77 -5.05 13.96
C THR A 167 1.05 -6.23 13.32
N TYR A 168 -0.05 -5.98 12.61
CA TYR A 168 -0.80 -7.00 11.86
C TYR A 168 0.08 -7.69 10.82
N THR A 169 0.94 -6.95 10.12
CA THR A 169 1.92 -7.51 9.18
C THR A 169 2.84 -8.54 9.85
N LYS A 170 3.36 -8.21 11.03
CA LYS A 170 4.22 -9.12 11.81
C LYS A 170 3.50 -10.37 12.29
N ALA A 171 2.22 -10.23 12.65
CA ALA A 171 1.37 -11.38 13.03
C ALA A 171 1.13 -12.30 11.82
N LEU A 172 0.72 -11.74 10.67
CA LEU A 172 0.53 -12.47 9.42
C LEU A 172 1.81 -13.21 8.98
N ALA A 173 2.97 -12.57 9.12
CA ALA A 173 4.25 -13.18 8.77
C ALA A 173 4.52 -14.48 9.55
N ARG A 174 4.12 -14.53 10.82
CA ARG A 174 4.25 -15.75 11.64
C ARG A 174 3.19 -16.79 11.32
N GLU A 175 1.95 -16.35 11.14
CA GLU A 175 0.79 -17.21 10.92
C GLU A 175 0.84 -17.90 9.55
N LEU A 176 1.26 -17.17 8.49
CA LEU A 176 1.21 -17.64 7.12
C LEU A 176 2.54 -18.21 6.58
N ALA A 177 3.62 -18.15 7.36
CA ALA A 177 4.90 -18.74 6.98
C ALA A 177 4.83 -20.25 6.63
N PRO A 178 4.05 -21.09 7.36
CA PRO A 178 3.87 -22.49 6.99
C PRO A 178 3.24 -22.69 5.62
N ASP A 179 2.47 -21.72 5.14
CA ASP A 179 1.83 -21.73 3.80
C ASP A 179 2.75 -21.14 2.70
N ASN A 180 4.02 -20.86 3.01
CA ASN A 180 4.97 -20.17 2.13
C ASN A 180 4.48 -18.81 1.65
N ILE A 181 3.73 -18.08 2.50
CA ILE A 181 3.26 -16.72 2.28
C ILE A 181 4.07 -15.77 3.15
N ARG A 182 4.85 -14.90 2.54
CA ARG A 182 5.58 -13.84 3.23
C ARG A 182 4.66 -12.63 3.46
N ALA A 183 4.81 -11.94 4.57
CA ALA A 183 4.11 -10.68 4.83
C ALA A 183 5.10 -9.63 5.31
N ASN A 184 5.18 -8.51 4.59
CA ASN A 184 6.05 -7.39 4.89
C ASN A 184 5.29 -6.06 4.76
N ALA A 185 5.88 -4.98 5.20
CA ALA A 185 5.33 -3.65 5.03
C ALA A 185 6.36 -2.69 4.42
N VAL A 186 5.88 -1.67 3.71
CA VAL A 186 6.66 -0.50 3.29
C VAL A 186 6.16 0.70 4.09
N SER A 187 7.09 1.48 4.64
CA SER A 187 6.83 2.67 5.44
C SER A 187 7.34 3.92 4.72
N PRO A 188 6.51 4.57 3.89
CA PRO A 188 6.89 5.81 3.24
C PRO A 188 7.04 6.96 4.24
N GLY A 189 8.02 7.85 3.96
CA GLY A 189 8.10 9.16 4.56
C GLY A 189 7.17 10.17 3.91
N THR A 190 7.63 11.41 3.79
CA THR A 190 6.89 12.47 3.09
C THR A 190 7.11 12.36 1.59
N ILE A 191 6.11 11.81 0.89
CA ILE A 191 6.11 11.55 -0.55
C ILE A 191 5.24 12.57 -1.28
N THR A 192 5.75 13.22 -2.31
CA THR A 192 5.03 14.21 -3.12
C THR A 192 3.89 13.56 -3.89
N THR A 193 2.69 13.62 -3.32
CA THR A 193 1.45 13.06 -3.85
C THR A 193 0.29 14.00 -3.56
N ASP A 194 -0.88 13.71 -4.11
CA ASP A 194 -2.12 14.42 -3.77
C ASP A 194 -2.46 14.38 -2.27
N PHE A 195 -1.93 13.41 -1.53
CA PHE A 195 -2.07 13.34 -0.08
C PHE A 195 -1.50 14.62 0.57
N HIS A 196 -0.25 14.98 0.24
CA HIS A 196 0.38 16.15 0.83
C HIS A 196 -0.17 17.47 0.27
N LYS A 197 -0.61 17.52 -0.99
CA LYS A 197 -1.33 18.68 -1.54
C LYS A 197 -2.61 19.00 -0.77
N ARG A 198 -3.25 18.01 -0.14
CA ARG A 198 -4.49 18.19 0.63
C ARG A 198 -4.28 18.49 2.10
N TYR A 199 -3.22 17.92 2.70
CA TYR A 199 -3.07 17.87 4.15
C TYR A 199 -1.84 18.62 4.68
N SER A 200 -1.06 19.28 3.81
CA SER A 200 0.16 20.00 4.19
C SER A 200 0.24 21.33 3.45
N SER A 201 0.63 22.40 4.16
CA SER A 201 0.98 23.67 3.51
C SER A 201 2.36 23.58 2.84
N GLU A 202 2.64 24.49 1.90
CA GLU A 202 3.95 24.59 1.23
C GLU A 202 5.08 24.85 2.22
N GLU A 203 4.87 25.74 3.20
CA GLU A 203 5.85 26.04 4.23
C GLU A 203 6.18 24.80 5.07
N LYS A 204 5.15 23.99 5.41
CA LYS A 204 5.34 22.72 6.15
C LYS A 204 6.10 21.70 5.30
N LEU A 205 5.83 21.62 4.01
CA LEU A 205 6.54 20.71 3.11
C LEU A 205 8.01 21.14 2.95
N GLU A 206 8.28 22.43 2.85
CA GLU A 206 9.65 22.94 2.76
C GLU A 206 10.42 22.73 4.07
N ALA A 207 9.80 23.01 5.22
CA ALA A 207 10.40 22.71 6.52
C ALA A 207 10.70 21.20 6.66
N THR A 208 9.78 20.34 6.20
CA THR A 208 10.00 18.88 6.19
C THR A 208 11.14 18.51 5.27
N ARG A 209 11.21 19.06 4.05
CA ARG A 209 12.29 18.81 3.09
C ARG A 209 13.67 19.12 3.69
N LEU A 210 13.79 20.25 4.39
CA LEU A 210 15.03 20.67 5.06
C LEU A 210 15.42 19.75 6.22
N SER A 211 14.46 19.09 6.87
CA SER A 211 14.71 18.13 7.95
C SER A 211 15.08 16.72 7.49
N ILE A 212 14.79 16.39 6.21
CA ILE A 212 15.14 15.07 5.65
C ILE A 212 16.64 15.03 5.35
N PRO A 213 17.40 14.02 5.81
CA PRO A 213 18.83 13.89 5.54
C PRO A 213 19.19 13.93 4.05
N LEU A 214 18.39 13.30 3.17
CA LEU A 214 18.59 13.37 1.71
C LEU A 214 18.13 14.69 1.07
N GLN A 215 17.72 15.70 1.87
CA GLN A 215 17.41 17.08 1.46
C GLN A 215 16.36 17.20 0.34
N ARG A 216 15.48 16.21 0.20
CA ARG A 216 14.35 16.23 -0.72
C ARG A 216 13.14 15.49 -0.18
N LEU A 217 11.97 15.84 -0.66
CA LEU A 217 10.79 14.99 -0.52
C LEU A 217 10.93 13.76 -1.41
N GLY A 218 10.34 12.64 -1.01
CA GLY A 218 10.27 11.46 -1.86
C GLY A 218 9.26 11.65 -3.01
N LEU A 219 9.43 10.87 -4.06
CA LEU A 219 8.49 10.71 -5.17
C LEU A 219 7.81 9.34 -5.06
N PRO A 220 6.62 9.14 -5.66
CA PRO A 220 5.99 7.82 -5.76
C PRO A 220 6.93 6.74 -6.31
N GLU A 221 7.76 7.11 -7.28
CA GLU A 221 8.75 6.26 -7.94
C GLU A 221 9.89 5.84 -7.01
N ASP A 222 10.19 6.58 -5.95
CA ASP A 222 11.14 6.16 -4.91
C ASP A 222 10.59 4.98 -4.08
N CYS A 223 9.27 4.85 -3.98
CA CYS A 223 8.64 3.79 -3.22
C CYS A 223 8.45 2.49 -4.02
N ALA A 224 8.09 2.59 -5.29
CA ALA A 224 7.70 1.46 -6.13
C ALA A 224 8.74 0.32 -6.18
N PRO A 225 10.07 0.58 -6.26
CA PRO A 225 11.09 -0.47 -6.26
C PRO A 225 11.06 -1.38 -5.03
N ALA A 226 10.70 -0.85 -3.86
CA ALA A 226 10.60 -1.64 -2.63
C ALA A 226 9.49 -2.70 -2.72
N TYR A 227 8.37 -2.37 -3.37
CA TYR A 227 7.28 -3.32 -3.58
C TYR A 227 7.66 -4.41 -4.57
N VAL A 228 8.35 -4.07 -5.67
CA VAL A 228 8.88 -5.06 -6.63
C VAL A 228 9.87 -6.00 -5.94
N PHE A 229 10.80 -5.45 -5.17
CA PHE A 229 11.77 -6.22 -4.38
C PHE A 229 11.07 -7.22 -3.43
N LEU A 230 10.09 -6.75 -2.65
CA LEU A 230 9.35 -7.60 -1.70
C LEU A 230 8.41 -8.59 -2.40
N SER A 231 7.99 -8.35 -3.64
CA SER A 231 7.16 -9.25 -4.43
C SER A 231 7.95 -10.43 -4.98
N SER A 232 9.24 -10.25 -5.26
CA SER A 232 10.09 -11.28 -5.87
C SER A 232 10.64 -12.24 -4.82
N GLU A 233 10.29 -13.51 -4.93
CA GLU A 233 10.90 -14.57 -4.11
C GLU A 233 12.42 -14.63 -4.32
N LYS A 234 12.86 -14.47 -5.58
CA LYS A 234 14.29 -14.49 -5.93
C LYS A 234 15.10 -13.43 -5.21
N LEU A 235 14.50 -12.25 -4.95
CA LEU A 235 15.20 -11.12 -4.33
C LEU A 235 14.99 -11.06 -2.81
N SER A 236 13.83 -11.50 -2.31
CA SER A 236 13.42 -11.31 -0.91
C SER A 236 12.79 -12.55 -0.27
N GLY A 237 13.06 -13.76 -0.81
CA GLY A 237 12.45 -15.00 -0.33
C GLY A 237 12.71 -15.34 1.13
N TYR A 238 13.76 -14.77 1.75
CA TYR A 238 14.05 -14.97 3.18
C TYR A 238 13.70 -13.76 4.05
N ILE A 239 12.85 -12.85 3.53
CA ILE A 239 12.41 -11.64 4.23
C ILE A 239 10.91 -11.74 4.52
N THR A 240 10.53 -11.81 5.80
CA THR A 240 9.15 -11.76 6.25
C THR A 240 9.04 -11.06 7.61
N GLY A 241 7.93 -10.40 7.89
CA GLY A 241 7.68 -9.65 9.12
C GLY A 241 8.41 -8.31 9.23
N GLN A 242 9.02 -7.83 8.13
CA GLN A 242 9.81 -6.60 8.13
C GLN A 242 8.98 -5.39 7.73
N VAL A 243 9.37 -4.22 8.24
CA VAL A 243 8.91 -2.90 7.79
C VAL A 243 10.08 -2.20 7.12
N LEU A 244 9.98 -1.98 5.81
CA LEU A 244 11.03 -1.34 5.03
C LEU A 244 10.75 0.17 4.94
N GLU A 245 11.62 0.96 5.55
CA GLU A 245 11.52 2.42 5.57
C GLU A 245 11.99 3.03 4.25
N ILE A 246 11.11 3.82 3.59
CA ILE A 246 11.40 4.57 2.35
C ILE A 246 11.13 6.05 2.63
N ASN A 247 12.06 6.73 3.30
CA ASN A 247 11.81 8.04 3.88
C ASN A 247 12.99 9.03 3.78
N GLY A 248 14.06 8.72 3.05
CA GLY A 248 15.22 9.60 2.88
C GLY A 248 15.98 9.87 4.19
N GLY A 249 15.79 9.05 5.22
CA GLY A 249 16.35 9.24 6.55
C GLY A 249 15.48 10.11 7.47
N GLN A 250 14.25 10.46 7.08
CA GLN A 250 13.32 11.25 7.90
C GLN A 250 13.01 10.55 9.24
N LEU A 251 13.03 9.23 9.25
CA LEU A 251 13.01 8.38 10.44
C LEU A 251 14.11 7.34 10.30
N ILE A 252 14.99 7.26 11.29
CA ILE A 252 15.99 6.20 11.45
C ILE A 252 15.60 5.45 12.72
N ALA A 253 15.12 4.22 12.59
CA ALA A 253 14.64 3.37 13.69
C ALA A 253 15.66 2.26 14.02
#